data_a6680cfe5e08bae918ced3d5e49672f8
#
_entry.id   a6680cfe5e08bae918ced3d5e49672f8
#
_cell.length_a   1.000
_cell.length_b   1.000
_cell.length_c   1.000
_cell.angle_alpha   90.00
_cell.angle_beta   90.00
_cell.angle_gamma   90.00
#
_symmetry.space_group_name_H-M   'P 1'
#
loop_
_entity.id
_entity.type
_entity.pdbx_description
1 polymer ?
#
loop_
_entity_poly.entity_id
_entity_poly.type
_entity_poly.pdbx_seq_one_letter_code
_entity_poly.pdbx_strand_id
1 'polypeptide(L)'
;AGLSAQFMVDDAMALSFPDASFDVVWSLEAGPHMPDKAVFARELLRVLKPGGLLVVGDWNQRDDRRRPLNYWEKPVMKQLLDQWSHPEFSSIEGFSELLEKTELVAGKVQTADWSKETLPSWIDSIWQGIVRPQGLVKFGASGFIKSVREVPTLLLMRLAFGSGLCRFGMFKATRANAVVAPLRS
;
A
#
# COMPACT_ATOMS: atom_id res chain seq x y z
N ALA A 1 8.24 -10.16 -28.75
CA ALA A 1 8.73 -8.84 -28.36
C ALA A 1 9.46 -8.99 -27.03
N GLY A 2 10.79 -8.76 -27.01
CA GLY A 2 11.57 -8.79 -25.78
C GLY A 2 11.30 -7.52 -24.99
N LEU A 3 10.65 -7.66 -23.83
CA LEU A 3 10.57 -6.58 -22.85
C LEU A 3 11.89 -6.57 -22.05
N SER A 4 12.52 -5.41 -21.91
CA SER A 4 13.67 -5.24 -21.03
C SER A 4 13.18 -4.66 -19.69
N ALA A 5 13.49 -5.33 -18.60
CA ALA A 5 13.25 -4.81 -17.24
C ALA A 5 14.60 -4.56 -16.56
N GLN A 6 14.70 -3.44 -15.85
CA GLN A 6 15.84 -3.14 -15.00
C GLN A 6 15.38 -3.22 -13.55
N PHE A 7 16.21 -3.82 -12.71
CA PHE A 7 15.96 -3.94 -11.26
C PHE A 7 17.07 -3.22 -10.52
N MET A 8 16.69 -2.41 -9.55
CA MET A 8 17.65 -1.71 -8.69
C MET A 8 17.12 -1.65 -7.27
N VAL A 9 18.01 -1.56 -6.31
CA VAL A 9 17.68 -1.31 -4.91
C VAL A 9 17.70 0.19 -4.70
N ASP A 10 16.61 0.74 -4.14
CA ASP A 10 16.46 2.17 -3.89
C ASP A 10 15.59 2.42 -2.66
N ASP A 11 15.67 3.61 -2.09
CA ASP A 11 14.82 4.04 -0.98
C ASP A 11 13.55 4.71 -1.54
N ALA A 12 12.38 4.13 -1.30
CA ALA A 12 11.11 4.69 -1.74
C ALA A 12 10.75 6.03 -1.08
N MET A 13 11.46 6.41 0.00
CA MET A 13 11.32 7.70 0.67
C MET A 13 12.27 8.77 0.11
N ALA A 14 13.24 8.37 -0.73
CA ALA A 14 14.24 9.23 -1.33
C ALA A 14 14.78 8.60 -2.63
N LEU A 15 13.89 8.44 -3.62
CA LEU A 15 14.20 7.79 -4.89
C LEU A 15 15.36 8.51 -5.61
N SER A 16 16.34 7.73 -6.06
CA SER A 16 17.55 8.23 -6.76
C SER A 16 17.26 8.79 -8.16
N PHE A 17 16.03 8.64 -8.65
CA PHE A 17 15.63 9.15 -9.97
C PHE A 17 15.42 10.67 -9.95
N PRO A 18 15.82 11.38 -11.03
CA PRO A 18 15.48 12.79 -11.20
C PRO A 18 13.97 13.04 -11.21
N ASP A 19 13.58 14.28 -10.98
CA ASP A 19 12.21 14.72 -11.16
C ASP A 19 11.74 14.44 -12.60
N ALA A 20 10.45 14.12 -12.75
CA ALA A 20 9.83 13.92 -14.06
C ALA A 20 10.51 12.84 -14.94
N SER A 21 10.90 11.72 -14.35
CA SER A 21 11.59 10.61 -15.04
C SER A 21 10.64 9.63 -15.73
N PHE A 22 9.43 9.42 -15.18
CA PHE A 22 8.54 8.33 -15.60
C PHE A 22 7.18 8.82 -16.11
N ASP A 23 6.65 8.12 -17.10
CA ASP A 23 5.29 8.36 -17.61
C ASP A 23 4.23 7.71 -16.72
N VAL A 24 4.59 6.59 -16.05
CA VAL A 24 3.74 5.85 -15.12
C VAL A 24 4.55 5.45 -13.90
N VAL A 25 3.98 5.62 -12.71
CA VAL A 25 4.47 5.06 -11.46
C VAL A 25 3.41 4.11 -10.92
N TRP A 26 3.84 2.88 -10.64
CA TRP A 26 3.00 1.84 -10.04
C TRP A 26 3.62 1.43 -8.71
N SER A 27 2.83 1.50 -7.65
CA SER A 27 3.19 0.98 -6.33
C SER A 27 2.13 0.00 -5.86
N LEU A 28 2.54 -1.21 -5.46
CA LEU A 28 1.65 -2.23 -4.94
C LEU A 28 2.19 -2.75 -3.61
N GLU A 29 1.39 -2.59 -2.55
CA GLU A 29 1.67 -3.06 -1.18
C GLU A 29 3.01 -2.57 -0.60
N ALA A 30 3.52 -1.43 -1.08
CA ALA A 30 4.73 -0.81 -0.56
C ALA A 30 4.42 0.25 0.52
N GLY A 31 3.38 1.04 0.33
CA GLY A 31 2.99 2.13 1.22
C GLY A 31 2.77 1.73 2.68
N PRO A 32 2.22 0.55 3.00
CA PRO A 32 2.08 0.09 4.38
C PRO A 32 3.39 0.08 5.16
N HIS A 33 4.52 -0.21 4.51
CA HIS A 33 5.84 -0.27 5.13
C HIS A 33 6.53 1.10 5.29
N MET A 34 6.03 2.14 4.64
CA MET A 34 6.66 3.46 4.66
C MET A 34 6.40 4.17 6.00
N PRO A 35 7.43 4.61 6.73
CA PRO A 35 7.24 5.28 8.02
C PRO A 35 6.58 6.66 7.86
N ASP A 36 6.91 7.40 6.81
CA ASP A 36 6.30 8.69 6.48
C ASP A 36 5.52 8.62 5.16
N LYS A 37 4.20 8.52 5.25
CA LYS A 37 3.30 8.42 4.10
C LYS A 37 3.28 9.70 3.25
N ALA A 38 3.56 10.86 3.85
CA ALA A 38 3.56 12.13 3.13
C ALA A 38 4.81 12.27 2.26
N VAL A 39 5.98 11.88 2.79
CA VAL A 39 7.22 11.81 2.02
C VAL A 39 7.08 10.80 0.88
N PHE A 40 6.57 9.60 1.16
CA PHE A 40 6.32 8.60 0.14
C PHE A 40 5.39 9.10 -0.97
N ALA A 41 4.26 9.70 -0.63
CA ALA A 41 3.32 10.27 -1.61
C ALA A 41 3.99 11.33 -2.49
N ARG A 42 4.84 12.18 -1.91
CA ARG A 42 5.60 13.21 -2.63
C ARG A 42 6.60 12.59 -3.60
N GLU A 43 7.36 11.58 -3.17
CA GLU A 43 8.36 10.92 -4.01
C GLU A 43 7.75 10.22 -5.22
N LEU A 44 6.63 9.49 -5.03
CA LEU A 44 5.91 8.86 -6.13
C LEU A 44 5.48 9.88 -7.20
N LEU A 45 5.02 11.07 -6.76
CA LEU A 45 4.58 12.12 -7.68
C LEU A 45 5.75 12.93 -8.24
N ARG A 46 6.85 13.11 -7.48
CA ARG A 46 8.03 13.84 -7.94
C ARG A 46 8.66 13.22 -9.18
N VAL A 47 8.78 11.90 -9.18
CA VAL A 47 9.42 11.18 -10.29
C VAL A 47 8.53 11.00 -11.52
N LEU A 48 7.23 11.27 -11.42
CA LEU A 48 6.32 11.29 -12.57
C LEU A 48 6.57 12.52 -13.44
N LYS A 49 6.46 12.37 -14.75
CA LYS A 49 6.38 13.51 -15.70
C LYS A 49 5.06 14.27 -15.51
N PRO A 50 5.01 15.55 -15.85
CA PRO A 50 3.74 16.27 -16.00
C PRO A 50 2.77 15.49 -16.89
N GLY A 51 1.52 15.30 -16.46
CA GLY A 51 0.54 14.45 -17.13
C GLY A 51 0.72 12.94 -16.92
N GLY A 52 1.79 12.49 -16.25
CA GLY A 52 2.05 11.08 -15.94
C GLY A 52 1.03 10.50 -14.96
N LEU A 53 0.90 9.19 -14.99
CA LEU A 53 -0.11 8.43 -14.24
C LEU A 53 0.50 7.77 -13.01
N LEU A 54 -0.08 8.02 -11.84
CA LEU A 54 0.15 7.28 -10.60
C LEU A 54 -0.94 6.24 -10.39
N VAL A 55 -0.55 5.01 -10.08
CA VAL A 55 -1.44 3.95 -9.60
C VAL A 55 -0.84 3.33 -8.34
N VAL A 56 -1.59 3.32 -7.25
CA VAL A 56 -1.19 2.71 -5.98
C VAL A 56 -2.27 1.73 -5.52
N GLY A 57 -1.85 0.55 -5.07
CA GLY A 57 -2.71 -0.41 -4.38
C GLY A 57 -2.09 -0.76 -3.04
N ASP A 58 -2.77 -0.45 -1.93
CA ASP A 58 -2.20 -0.62 -0.59
C ASP A 58 -3.22 -1.10 0.44
N TRP A 59 -2.69 -1.71 1.50
CA TRP A 59 -3.46 -1.99 2.70
C TRP A 59 -3.66 -0.72 3.50
N ASN A 60 -4.90 -0.52 3.91
CA ASN A 60 -5.35 0.64 4.64
C ASN A 60 -6.14 0.22 5.87
N GLN A 61 -6.25 1.09 6.83
CA GLN A 61 -7.24 0.95 7.89
C GLN A 61 -8.49 1.78 7.59
N ARG A 62 -9.58 1.49 8.29
CA ARG A 62 -10.77 2.35 8.29
C ARG A 62 -10.39 3.74 8.79
N ASP A 63 -11.00 4.78 8.22
CA ASP A 63 -10.83 6.15 8.72
C ASP A 63 -11.37 6.28 10.15
N ASP A 64 -10.47 6.36 11.11
CA ASP A 64 -10.75 6.47 12.53
C ASP A 64 -11.21 7.89 12.94
N ARG A 65 -11.00 8.89 12.12
CA ARG A 65 -11.55 10.24 12.30
C ARG A 65 -13.08 10.24 12.20
N ARG A 66 -13.62 9.37 11.33
CA ARG A 66 -15.08 9.20 11.17
C ARG A 66 -15.67 8.21 12.16
N ARG A 67 -14.96 7.14 12.44
CA ARG A 67 -15.34 6.09 13.38
C ARG A 67 -14.10 5.62 14.14
N PRO A 68 -13.84 6.17 15.34
CA PRO A 68 -12.70 5.77 16.15
C PRO A 68 -12.66 4.27 16.41
N LEU A 69 -11.44 3.73 16.54
CA LEU A 69 -11.25 2.33 16.89
C LEU A 69 -11.82 2.08 18.30
N ASN A 70 -12.69 1.09 18.41
CA ASN A 70 -13.27 0.69 19.68
C ASN A 70 -12.27 -0.13 20.52
N TYR A 71 -12.67 -0.49 21.73
CA TYR A 71 -11.84 -1.23 22.69
C TYR A 71 -11.30 -2.54 22.12
N TRP A 72 -12.07 -3.27 21.29
CA TRP A 72 -11.67 -4.55 20.71
C TRP A 72 -10.86 -4.39 19.43
N GLU A 73 -11.08 -3.34 18.66
CA GLU A 73 -10.40 -3.07 17.40
C GLU A 73 -8.95 -2.64 17.61
N LYS A 74 -8.68 -1.89 18.70
CA LYS A 74 -7.31 -1.42 19.01
C LYS A 74 -6.29 -2.54 19.16
N PRO A 75 -6.51 -3.59 20.00
CA PRO A 75 -5.57 -4.69 20.12
C PRO A 75 -5.45 -5.51 18.84
N VAL A 76 -6.51 -5.64 18.04
CA VAL A 76 -6.45 -6.32 16.73
C VAL A 76 -5.53 -5.56 15.79
N MET A 77 -5.72 -4.25 15.63
CA MET A 77 -4.83 -3.44 14.80
C MET A 77 -3.39 -3.47 15.28
N LYS A 78 -3.18 -3.32 16.59
CA LYS A 78 -1.83 -3.41 17.17
C LYS A 78 -1.16 -4.73 16.84
N GLN A 79 -1.85 -5.87 17.01
CA GLN A 79 -1.30 -7.19 16.69
C GLN A 79 -0.95 -7.31 15.19
N LEU A 80 -1.79 -6.79 14.30
CA LEU A 80 -1.53 -6.83 12.85
C LEU A 80 -0.33 -5.97 12.47
N LEU A 81 -0.17 -4.79 13.05
CA LEU A 81 0.97 -3.92 12.80
C LEU A 81 2.27 -4.52 13.36
N ASP A 82 2.24 -5.00 14.61
CA ASP A 82 3.41 -5.57 15.29
C ASP A 82 3.93 -6.84 14.59
N GLN A 83 3.02 -7.68 14.09
CA GLN A 83 3.38 -8.98 13.49
C GLN A 83 4.32 -8.85 12.29
N TRP A 84 4.11 -7.84 11.47
CA TRP A 84 4.91 -7.60 10.27
C TRP A 84 5.74 -6.32 10.34
N SER A 85 5.89 -5.76 11.56
CA SER A 85 6.65 -4.53 11.79
C SER A 85 6.20 -3.37 10.90
N HIS A 86 4.89 -3.26 10.68
CA HIS A 86 4.32 -2.15 9.94
C HIS A 86 4.23 -0.90 10.83
N PRO A 87 4.54 0.27 10.31
CA PRO A 87 4.09 1.52 10.90
C PRO A 87 2.55 1.63 10.78
N GLU A 88 1.97 2.68 11.35
CA GLU A 88 0.54 2.90 11.25
C GLU A 88 0.04 2.94 9.80
N PHE A 89 -1.09 2.30 9.55
CA PHE A 89 -1.74 2.36 8.24
C PHE A 89 -2.48 3.70 8.07
N SER A 90 -2.38 4.27 6.88
CA SER A 90 -3.30 5.34 6.49
C SER A 90 -4.68 4.76 6.19
N SER A 91 -5.72 5.58 6.31
CA SER A 91 -7.00 5.27 5.67
C SER A 91 -6.94 5.58 4.16
N ILE A 92 -7.89 5.04 3.38
CA ILE A 92 -8.02 5.38 1.95
C ILE A 92 -8.17 6.89 1.78
N GLU A 93 -9.04 7.49 2.60
CA GLU A 93 -9.26 8.94 2.61
C GLU A 93 -8.00 9.70 3.02
N GLY A 94 -7.32 9.24 4.07
CA GLY A 94 -6.10 9.88 4.58
C GLY A 94 -4.95 9.87 3.58
N PHE A 95 -4.70 8.76 2.90
CA PHE A 95 -3.64 8.69 1.89
C PHE A 95 -3.99 9.51 0.63
N SER A 96 -5.27 9.51 0.22
CA SER A 96 -5.74 10.40 -0.85
C SER A 96 -5.48 11.87 -0.52
N GLU A 97 -5.78 12.30 0.71
CA GLU A 97 -5.50 13.66 1.18
C GLU A 97 -4.00 13.97 1.18
N LEU A 98 -3.14 13.00 1.54
CA LEU A 98 -1.68 13.19 1.49
C LEU A 98 -1.18 13.40 0.06
N LEU A 99 -1.69 12.62 -0.90
CA LEU A 99 -1.37 12.81 -2.32
C LEU A 99 -1.81 14.20 -2.81
N GLU A 100 -3.03 14.62 -2.48
CA GLU A 100 -3.56 15.95 -2.88
C GLU A 100 -2.78 17.09 -2.23
N LYS A 101 -2.36 16.97 -0.98
CA LYS A 101 -1.56 17.97 -0.25
C LYS A 101 -0.16 18.19 -0.83
N THR A 102 0.31 17.30 -1.70
CA THR A 102 1.58 17.54 -2.41
C THR A 102 1.50 18.70 -3.39
N GLU A 103 0.29 19.10 -3.79
CA GLU A 103 0.00 20.08 -4.86
C GLU A 103 0.52 19.64 -6.24
N LEU A 104 0.95 18.38 -6.37
CA LEU A 104 1.44 17.80 -7.61
C LEU A 104 0.36 17.02 -8.38
N VAL A 105 -0.84 16.86 -7.83
CA VAL A 105 -1.95 16.13 -8.45
C VAL A 105 -2.83 17.07 -9.26
N ALA A 106 -3.16 16.68 -10.50
CA ALA A 106 -4.14 17.35 -11.32
C ALA A 106 -5.56 16.98 -10.90
N GLY A 107 -6.27 17.90 -10.27
CA GLY A 107 -7.64 17.69 -9.80
C GLY A 107 -7.70 16.83 -8.54
N LYS A 108 -8.50 15.77 -8.54
CA LYS A 108 -8.73 14.88 -7.39
C LYS A 108 -8.13 13.50 -7.61
N VAL A 109 -7.66 12.89 -6.52
CA VAL A 109 -7.28 11.47 -6.51
C VAL A 109 -8.54 10.63 -6.63
N GLN A 110 -8.55 9.71 -7.60
CA GLN A 110 -9.61 8.71 -7.72
C GLN A 110 -9.28 7.55 -6.78
N THR A 111 -10.21 7.17 -5.94
CA THR A 111 -10.05 6.07 -4.97
C THR A 111 -11.12 5.00 -5.17
N ALA A 112 -10.76 3.75 -4.86
CA ALA A 112 -11.69 2.64 -4.79
C ALA A 112 -11.30 1.72 -3.64
N ASP A 113 -12.28 1.08 -3.02
CA ASP A 113 -12.08 0.02 -2.03
C ASP A 113 -12.20 -1.34 -2.72
N TRP A 114 -11.07 -2.01 -2.91
CA TRP A 114 -10.96 -3.33 -3.55
C TRP A 114 -10.82 -4.47 -2.54
N SER A 115 -11.26 -4.26 -1.32
CA SER A 115 -11.18 -5.29 -0.27
C SER A 115 -11.89 -6.59 -0.66
N LYS A 116 -13.05 -6.50 -1.34
CA LYS A 116 -13.81 -7.66 -1.77
C LYS A 116 -13.14 -8.42 -2.91
N GLU A 117 -12.48 -7.70 -3.79
CA GLU A 117 -11.79 -8.24 -4.98
C GLU A 117 -10.48 -8.93 -4.58
N THR A 118 -9.79 -8.38 -3.58
CA THR A 118 -8.45 -8.83 -3.17
C THR A 118 -8.51 -9.96 -2.14
N LEU A 119 -9.46 -9.91 -1.22
CA LEU A 119 -9.55 -10.84 -0.09
C LEU A 119 -9.61 -12.33 -0.50
N PRO A 120 -10.35 -12.75 -1.54
CA PRO A 120 -10.41 -14.16 -1.94
C PRO A 120 -9.06 -14.73 -2.36
N SER A 121 -8.32 -14.02 -3.20
CA SER A 121 -6.99 -14.48 -3.67
C SER A 121 -5.98 -14.54 -2.55
N TRP A 122 -6.06 -13.59 -1.63
CA TRP A 122 -5.21 -13.55 -0.44
C TRP A 122 -5.49 -14.72 0.50
N ILE A 123 -6.77 -15.02 0.79
CA ILE A 123 -7.19 -16.18 1.59
C ILE A 123 -6.71 -17.48 0.93
N ASP A 124 -6.85 -17.62 -0.38
CA ASP A 124 -6.42 -18.81 -1.12
C ASP A 124 -4.89 -18.98 -1.06
N SER A 125 -4.13 -17.90 -1.21
CA SER A 125 -2.66 -17.92 -1.10
C SER A 125 -2.20 -18.40 0.27
N ILE A 126 -2.83 -17.93 1.34
CA ILE A 126 -2.56 -18.36 2.72
C ILE A 126 -2.92 -19.83 2.89
N TRP A 127 -4.12 -20.24 2.45
CA TRP A 127 -4.57 -21.62 2.56
C TRP A 127 -3.63 -22.57 1.83
N GLN A 128 -3.18 -22.21 0.64
CA GLN A 128 -2.21 -22.99 -0.11
C GLN A 128 -0.85 -23.08 0.61
N GLY A 129 -0.41 -22.01 1.27
CA GLY A 129 0.83 -22.02 2.07
C GLY A 129 0.75 -22.94 3.29
N ILE A 130 -0.43 -23.10 3.89
CA ILE A 130 -0.63 -23.95 5.09
C ILE A 130 -0.86 -25.41 4.71
N VAL A 131 -1.65 -25.69 3.68
CA VAL A 131 -2.16 -27.04 3.38
C VAL A 131 -1.29 -27.81 2.40
N ARG A 132 -0.47 -27.15 1.59
CA ARG A 132 0.39 -27.84 0.61
C ARG A 132 1.61 -28.46 1.29
N PRO A 133 1.75 -29.80 1.27
CA PRO A 133 2.91 -30.50 1.87
C PRO A 133 4.24 -30.13 1.20
N GLN A 134 4.22 -29.54 0.00
CA GLN A 134 5.41 -29.04 -0.70
C GLN A 134 6.13 -27.92 0.07
N GLY A 135 5.39 -27.08 0.81
CA GLY A 135 5.98 -26.09 1.72
C GLY A 135 6.72 -26.74 2.89
N LEU A 136 6.16 -27.82 3.45
CA LEU A 136 6.77 -28.61 4.52
C LEU A 136 8.09 -29.26 4.07
N VAL A 137 8.14 -29.81 2.86
CA VAL A 137 9.33 -30.45 2.29
C VAL A 137 10.41 -29.41 1.97
N LYS A 138 10.01 -28.24 1.45
CA LYS A 138 10.95 -27.20 1.00
C LYS A 138 11.54 -26.37 2.16
N PHE A 139 10.78 -26.14 3.22
CA PHE A 139 11.16 -25.27 4.34
C PHE A 139 11.48 -26.03 5.64
N GLY A 140 11.31 -27.37 5.68
CA GLY A 140 11.60 -28.20 6.84
C GLY A 140 10.71 -27.90 8.05
N ALA A 141 11.04 -28.50 9.21
CA ALA A 141 10.29 -28.34 10.45
C ALA A 141 10.21 -26.88 10.94
N SER A 142 11.26 -26.10 10.74
CA SER A 142 11.31 -24.69 11.13
C SER A 142 10.32 -23.83 10.33
N GLY A 143 10.18 -24.09 9.03
CA GLY A 143 9.21 -23.42 8.17
C GLY A 143 7.78 -23.75 8.55
N PHE A 144 7.51 -25.00 8.93
CA PHE A 144 6.21 -25.42 9.41
C PHE A 144 5.81 -24.70 10.71
N ILE A 145 6.72 -24.69 11.70
CA ILE A 145 6.48 -24.01 12.97
C ILE A 145 6.19 -22.52 12.74
N LYS A 146 6.96 -21.88 11.83
CA LYS A 146 6.74 -20.49 11.47
C LYS A 146 5.35 -20.28 10.85
N SER A 147 4.96 -21.14 9.90
CA SER A 147 3.63 -21.06 9.26
C SER A 147 2.49 -21.23 10.26
N VAL A 148 2.61 -22.18 11.20
CA VAL A 148 1.60 -22.38 12.25
C VAL A 148 1.48 -21.16 13.17
N ARG A 149 2.58 -20.50 13.49
CA ARG A 149 2.57 -19.27 14.30
C ARG A 149 1.86 -18.11 13.61
N GLU A 150 1.82 -18.07 12.26
CA GLU A 150 1.15 -17.04 11.50
C GLU A 150 -0.38 -17.21 11.45
N VAL A 151 -0.89 -18.44 11.66
CA VAL A 151 -2.33 -18.74 11.54
C VAL A 151 -3.22 -17.79 12.36
N PRO A 152 -2.95 -17.50 13.64
CA PRO A 152 -3.79 -16.56 14.41
C PRO A 152 -3.84 -15.18 13.79
N THR A 153 -2.71 -14.65 13.31
CA THR A 153 -2.62 -13.34 12.68
C THR A 153 -3.41 -13.30 11.37
N LEU A 154 -3.34 -14.39 10.60
CA LEU A 154 -4.13 -14.52 9.36
C LEU A 154 -5.64 -14.54 9.64
N LEU A 155 -6.07 -15.19 10.73
CA LEU A 155 -7.47 -15.17 11.16
C LEU A 155 -7.89 -13.76 11.61
N LEU A 156 -7.05 -13.05 12.37
CA LEU A 156 -7.29 -11.67 12.76
C LEU A 156 -7.39 -10.75 11.55
N MET A 157 -6.53 -10.93 10.56
CA MET A 157 -6.56 -10.17 9.32
C MET A 157 -7.86 -10.41 8.54
N ARG A 158 -8.30 -11.68 8.42
CA ARG A 158 -9.60 -12.01 7.82
C ARG A 158 -10.76 -11.33 8.54
N LEU A 159 -10.74 -11.31 9.87
CA LEU A 159 -11.75 -10.62 10.68
C LEU A 159 -11.68 -9.11 10.47
N ALA A 160 -10.48 -8.53 10.43
CA ALA A 160 -10.28 -7.10 10.22
C ALA A 160 -10.80 -6.64 8.85
N PHE A 161 -10.54 -7.39 7.79
CA PHE A 161 -11.13 -7.12 6.47
C PHE A 161 -12.65 -7.36 6.45
N GLY A 162 -13.11 -8.46 7.04
CA GLY A 162 -14.54 -8.78 7.09
C GLY A 162 -15.39 -7.77 7.87
N SER A 163 -14.79 -7.10 8.88
CA SER A 163 -15.44 -6.05 9.66
C SER A 163 -15.25 -4.64 9.06
N GLY A 164 -14.47 -4.51 7.98
CA GLY A 164 -14.09 -3.24 7.38
C GLY A 164 -13.10 -2.42 8.23
N LEU A 165 -12.43 -3.05 9.20
CA LEU A 165 -11.35 -2.45 9.98
C LEU A 165 -10.10 -2.28 9.12
N CYS A 166 -9.75 -3.30 8.33
CA CYS A 166 -8.77 -3.21 7.26
C CYS A 166 -9.46 -3.13 5.91
N ARG A 167 -8.83 -2.44 4.97
CA ARG A 167 -9.29 -2.24 3.60
C ARG A 167 -8.14 -2.37 2.63
N PHE A 168 -8.44 -2.66 1.37
CA PHE A 168 -7.49 -2.57 0.28
C PHE A 168 -7.87 -1.39 -0.61
N GLY A 169 -7.09 -0.31 -0.51
CA GLY A 169 -7.32 0.92 -1.26
C GLY A 169 -6.61 0.91 -2.60
N MET A 170 -7.33 1.31 -3.64
CA MET A 170 -6.76 1.65 -4.93
C MET A 170 -6.79 3.16 -5.12
N PHE A 171 -5.70 3.70 -5.62
CA PHE A 171 -5.52 5.12 -5.86
C PHE A 171 -5.04 5.35 -7.28
N LYS A 172 -5.66 6.30 -7.96
CA LYS A 172 -5.25 6.74 -9.28
C LYS A 172 -5.19 8.25 -9.31
N ALA A 173 -4.06 8.79 -9.73
CA ALA A 173 -3.85 10.23 -9.86
C ALA A 173 -3.08 10.54 -11.14
N THR A 174 -3.29 11.74 -11.69
CA THR A 174 -2.48 12.28 -12.77
C THR A 174 -1.63 13.40 -12.20
N ARG A 175 -0.34 13.43 -12.52
CA ARG A 175 0.51 14.55 -12.11
C ARG A 175 0.07 15.83 -12.84
N ALA A 176 -0.04 16.93 -12.09
CA ALA A 176 -0.34 18.25 -12.66
C ALA A 176 0.73 18.66 -13.66
N ASN A 177 0.31 19.31 -14.74
CA ASN A 177 1.23 20.00 -15.62
C ASN A 177 1.91 21.12 -14.83
N ALA A 178 3.18 21.38 -15.08
CA ALA A 178 3.86 22.52 -14.48
C ALA A 178 3.03 23.77 -14.74
N VAL A 179 2.65 24.46 -13.67
CA VAL A 179 2.07 25.81 -13.81
C VAL A 179 3.20 26.67 -14.35
N VAL A 180 3.14 27.03 -15.62
CA VAL A 180 4.02 28.07 -16.18
C VAL A 180 3.62 29.34 -15.42
N ALA A 181 4.45 29.71 -14.42
CA ALA A 181 4.26 30.99 -13.76
C ALA A 181 4.22 32.08 -14.83
N PRO A 182 3.22 32.99 -14.85
CA PRO A 182 3.21 34.09 -15.81
C PRO A 182 4.52 34.86 -15.62
N LEU A 183 5.25 35.03 -16.71
CA LEU A 183 6.42 35.93 -16.74
C LEU A 183 5.98 37.25 -16.12
N ARG A 184 6.57 37.58 -14.96
CA ARG A 184 6.37 38.92 -14.38
C ARG A 184 7.01 39.90 -15.36
N SER A 185 6.15 40.63 -16.07
CA SER A 185 6.52 41.77 -16.87
C SER A 185 7.01 42.96 -16.04
#